data_c8d3aa0bd0f508e3a548a670d3bab728
#
_entry.id   c8d3aa0bd0f508e3a548a670d3bab728
#
_cell.length_a   1.000
_cell.length_b   1.000
_cell.length_c   1.000
_cell.angle_alpha   90.00
_cell.angle_beta   90.00
_cell.angle_gamma   90.00
#
_symmetry.space_group_name_H-M   'P 1'
#
loop_
_entity.id
_entity.type
_entity.pdbx_description
1 polymer ?
#
loop_
_entity_poly.entity_id
_entity_poly.type
_entity_poly.pdbx_seq_one_letter_code
_entity_poly.pdbx_strand_id
1 'polypeptide(L)'
;MCYMYILKCSNGQYYVGSTYDLDIRLKQHQAGEGSNFTKKHLPVELVYFEKFQRIDEAFNREHQIKGWNRKKKEALILDQPERLPELSKPKQHKMQAGPSTSSGT
;
A
#
# COMPACT_ATOMS: atom_id res chain seq x y z
N MET A 1 -8.17 -0.48 14.40
CA MET A 1 -7.96 -0.79 12.97
C MET A 1 -6.52 -1.13 12.70
N CYS A 2 -6.30 -1.99 11.72
CA CYS A 2 -4.96 -2.34 11.29
C CYS A 2 -4.79 -1.95 9.84
N TYR A 3 -3.56 -1.86 9.37
CA TYR A 3 -3.27 -1.34 8.03
C TYR A 3 -2.21 -2.17 7.34
N MET A 4 -2.40 -2.38 6.04
CA MET A 4 -1.33 -2.74 5.13
C MET A 4 -0.98 -1.46 4.36
N TYR A 5 0.30 -1.19 4.15
CA TYR A 5 0.71 0.06 3.54
C TYR A 5 1.86 -0.18 2.56
N ILE A 6 1.98 0.75 1.59
CA ILE A 6 3.08 0.75 0.64
C ILE A 6 3.78 2.11 0.72
N LEU A 7 5.09 2.07 0.89
CA LEU A 7 5.93 3.26 0.87
C LEU A 7 6.75 3.27 -0.40
N LYS A 8 6.93 4.45 -0.98
CA LYS A 8 7.87 4.65 -2.07
C LYS A 8 9.14 5.22 -1.49
N CYS A 9 10.26 4.55 -1.73
CA CYS A 9 11.55 4.95 -1.18
C CYS A 9 12.29 5.88 -2.13
N SER A 10 13.35 6.53 -1.63
CA SER A 10 14.11 7.50 -2.42
C SER A 10 14.74 6.90 -3.67
N ASN A 11 15.03 5.60 -3.64
CA ASN A 11 15.59 4.91 -4.79
C ASN A 11 14.51 4.43 -5.78
N GLY A 12 13.24 4.78 -5.54
CA GLY A 12 12.13 4.40 -6.41
C GLY A 12 11.52 3.05 -6.13
N GLN A 13 12.08 2.28 -5.21
CA GLN A 13 11.53 0.98 -4.87
C GLN A 13 10.38 1.11 -3.88
N TYR A 14 9.55 0.08 -3.80
CA TYR A 14 8.39 0.06 -2.92
C TYR A 14 8.65 -0.86 -1.73
N TYR A 15 8.22 -0.40 -0.56
CA TYR A 15 8.26 -1.20 0.67
C TYR A 15 6.83 -1.46 1.13
N VAL A 16 6.49 -2.72 1.40
CA VAL A 16 5.16 -3.12 1.84
C VAL A 16 5.24 -3.61 3.28
N GLY A 17 4.34 -3.10 4.12
CA GLY A 17 4.31 -3.49 5.52
C GLY A 17 2.91 -3.53 6.08
N SER A 18 2.79 -3.93 7.34
CA SER A 18 1.53 -3.90 8.07
C SER A 18 1.77 -3.36 9.47
N THR A 19 0.74 -2.75 10.06
CA THR A 19 0.88 -2.11 11.36
C THR A 19 -0.48 -1.91 12.03
N TYR A 20 -0.47 -1.80 13.36
CA TYR A 20 -1.66 -1.39 14.10
C TYR A 20 -1.90 0.12 14.03
N ASP A 21 -0.84 0.92 13.84
CA ASP A 21 -0.95 2.37 13.84
C ASP A 21 -0.12 2.94 12.68
N LEU A 22 -0.82 3.38 11.65
CA LEU A 22 -0.16 3.84 10.42
C LEU A 22 0.63 5.11 10.65
N ASP A 23 0.07 6.08 11.42
CA ASP A 23 0.74 7.36 11.65
C ASP A 23 2.06 7.17 12.39
N ILE A 24 2.03 6.37 13.45
CA ILE A 24 3.24 6.12 14.24
C ILE A 24 4.27 5.36 13.40
N ARG A 25 3.82 4.35 12.66
CA ARG A 25 4.74 3.55 11.85
C ARG A 25 5.37 4.40 10.75
N LEU A 26 4.60 5.28 10.11
CA LEU A 26 5.14 6.15 9.09
C LEU A 26 6.21 7.08 9.66
N LYS A 27 5.94 7.64 10.83
CA LYS A 27 6.94 8.49 11.50
C LYS A 27 8.20 7.72 11.83
N GLN A 28 8.06 6.47 12.27
CA GLN A 28 9.23 5.62 12.56
C GLN A 28 10.06 5.40 11.30
N HIS A 29 9.40 5.09 10.18
CA HIS A 29 10.12 4.90 8.92
C HIS A 29 10.86 6.17 8.50
N GLN A 30 10.19 7.32 8.60
CA GLN A 30 10.81 8.58 8.19
C GLN A 30 11.97 9.00 9.10
N ALA A 31 11.93 8.57 10.35
CA ALA A 31 13.01 8.81 11.31
C ALA A 31 14.16 7.82 11.17
N GLY A 32 14.05 6.85 10.26
CA GLY A 32 15.07 5.84 10.08
C GLY A 32 14.97 4.70 11.08
N GLU A 33 13.82 4.53 11.71
CA GLU A 33 13.62 3.53 12.77
C GLU A 33 12.69 2.39 12.33
N GLY A 34 12.20 2.39 11.09
CA GLY A 34 11.22 1.42 10.64
C GLY A 34 11.84 0.08 10.30
N SER A 35 12.59 0.04 9.23
CA SER A 35 13.26 -1.18 8.78
C SER A 35 14.62 -0.83 8.22
N ASN A 36 15.48 -1.83 8.10
CA ASN A 36 16.81 -1.61 7.53
C ASN A 36 16.71 -1.13 6.08
N PHE A 37 15.75 -1.65 5.35
CA PHE A 37 15.57 -1.27 3.95
C PHE A 37 15.19 0.21 3.82
N THR A 38 14.16 0.64 4.56
CA THR A 38 13.69 2.03 4.46
C THR A 38 14.69 3.00 5.05
N LYS A 39 15.42 2.57 6.08
CA LYS A 39 16.46 3.39 6.70
C LYS A 39 17.54 3.79 5.69
N LYS A 40 17.87 2.90 4.77
CA LYS A 40 18.89 3.15 3.75
C LYS A 40 18.40 3.98 2.59
N HIS A 41 17.07 4.13 2.46
CA HIS A 41 16.48 4.75 1.26
C HIS A 41 15.50 5.86 1.63
N LEU A 42 15.85 6.65 2.63
CA LEU A 42 15.09 7.83 2.99
C LEU A 42 15.31 8.94 1.97
N PRO A 43 14.34 9.82 1.79
CA PRO A 43 13.03 9.83 2.44
C PRO A 43 12.08 8.82 1.83
N VAL A 44 11.06 8.45 2.61
CA VAL A 44 10.02 7.54 2.14
C VAL A 44 8.69 8.29 2.09
N GLU A 45 7.80 7.83 1.23
CA GLU A 45 6.51 8.46 1.03
C GLU A 45 5.42 7.41 1.06
N LEU A 46 4.35 7.66 1.83
CA LEU A 46 3.20 6.77 1.84
C LEU A 46 2.42 6.96 0.55
N VAL A 47 2.30 5.88 -0.25
CA VAL A 47 1.62 5.96 -1.54
C VAL A 47 0.34 5.14 -1.60
N TYR A 48 0.13 4.25 -0.62
CA TYR A 48 -1.08 3.42 -0.62
C TYR A 48 -1.26 2.77 0.73
N PHE A 49 -2.52 2.57 1.16
CA PHE A 49 -2.81 1.75 2.34
C PHE A 49 -4.20 1.15 2.23
N GLU A 50 -4.40 0.06 2.99
CA GLU A 50 -5.71 -0.59 3.14
C GLU A 50 -5.96 -0.79 4.63
N LYS A 51 -7.22 -0.64 5.04
CA LYS A 51 -7.64 -0.82 6.42
C LYS A 51 -8.19 -2.23 6.62
N PHE A 52 -7.90 -2.79 7.77
CA PHE A 52 -8.42 -4.10 8.18
C PHE A 52 -8.83 -4.06 9.64
N GLN A 53 -9.75 -4.93 10.03
CA GLN A 53 -10.14 -5.01 11.42
C GLN A 53 -9.15 -5.83 12.25
N ARG A 54 -8.46 -6.78 11.61
CA ARG A 54 -7.55 -7.69 12.28
C ARG A 54 -6.17 -7.57 11.68
N ILE A 55 -5.17 -7.70 12.56
CA ILE A 55 -3.77 -7.59 12.10
C ILE A 55 -3.37 -8.76 11.19
N ASP A 56 -3.93 -9.95 11.42
CA ASP A 56 -3.62 -11.09 10.57
C ASP A 56 -4.13 -10.87 9.14
N GLU A 57 -5.25 -10.17 8.97
CA GLU A 57 -5.73 -9.82 7.63
C GLU A 57 -4.77 -8.86 6.93
N ALA A 58 -4.31 -7.84 7.65
CA ALA A 58 -3.36 -6.89 7.11
C ALA A 58 -2.04 -7.58 6.76
N PHE A 59 -1.58 -8.46 7.64
CA PHE A 59 -0.35 -9.21 7.44
C PHE A 59 -0.44 -10.13 6.22
N ASN A 60 -1.57 -10.82 6.05
CA ASN A 60 -1.76 -11.68 4.88
C ASN A 60 -1.75 -10.88 3.58
N ARG A 61 -2.38 -9.70 3.61
CA ARG A 61 -2.39 -8.84 2.43
C ARG A 61 -0.99 -8.33 2.11
N GLU A 62 -0.25 -7.97 3.14
CA GLU A 62 1.15 -7.57 2.97
C GLU A 62 1.95 -8.65 2.26
N HIS A 63 1.82 -9.90 2.71
CA HIS A 63 2.56 -11.01 2.10
C HIS A 63 2.13 -11.26 0.65
N GLN A 64 0.85 -11.13 0.37
CA GLN A 64 0.35 -11.26 -0.98
C GLN A 64 0.99 -10.23 -1.91
N ILE A 65 0.98 -8.98 -1.50
CA ILE A 65 1.46 -7.88 -2.34
C ILE A 65 2.98 -7.91 -2.47
N LYS A 66 3.68 -8.37 -1.45
CA LYS A 66 5.14 -8.52 -1.53
C LYS A 66 5.56 -9.44 -2.67
N GLY A 67 4.72 -10.42 -3.02
CA GLY A 67 5.02 -11.32 -4.12
C GLY A 67 4.73 -10.76 -5.50
N TRP A 68 4.14 -9.58 -5.58
CA TRP A 68 3.79 -8.97 -6.86
C TRP A 68 5.00 -8.26 -7.47
N ASN A 69 5.02 -8.17 -8.82
CA ASN A 69 6.03 -7.39 -9.48
C ASN A 69 5.73 -5.89 -9.35
N ARG A 70 6.65 -5.07 -9.81
CA ARG A 70 6.54 -3.63 -9.69
C ARG A 70 5.31 -3.08 -10.41
N LYS A 71 5.05 -3.56 -11.62
CA LYS A 71 3.92 -3.07 -12.40
C LYS A 71 2.60 -3.31 -11.70
N LYS A 72 2.46 -4.46 -11.07
CA LYS A 72 1.23 -4.80 -10.39
C LYS A 72 1.04 -3.94 -9.14
N LYS A 73 2.12 -3.66 -8.43
CA LYS A 73 2.08 -2.75 -7.29
C LYS A 73 1.68 -1.35 -7.73
N GLU A 74 2.24 -0.87 -8.83
CA GLU A 74 1.92 0.46 -9.34
C GLU A 74 0.46 0.55 -9.78
N ALA A 75 -0.06 -0.49 -10.39
CA ALA A 75 -1.47 -0.53 -10.76
C ALA A 75 -2.37 -0.41 -9.53
N LEU A 76 -2.04 -1.11 -8.46
CA LEU A 76 -2.79 -1.00 -7.22
C LEU A 76 -2.73 0.40 -6.63
N ILE A 77 -1.55 1.00 -6.63
CA ILE A 77 -1.37 2.35 -6.10
C ILE A 77 -2.20 3.36 -6.87
N LEU A 78 -2.25 3.24 -8.19
CA LEU A 78 -2.99 4.17 -9.03
C LEU A 78 -4.50 3.99 -8.93
N ASP A 79 -4.97 2.84 -8.48
CA ASP A 79 -6.38 2.49 -8.46
C ASP A 79 -6.97 2.64 -7.05
N GLN A 80 -6.66 3.75 -6.35
CA GLN A 80 -7.16 3.93 -4.99
C GLN A 80 -8.09 5.13 -4.93
N PRO A 81 -9.39 4.88 -4.85
CA PRO A 81 -10.39 5.96 -4.91
C PRO A 81 -10.33 6.92 -3.73
N GLU A 82 -9.89 6.48 -2.56
CA GLU A 82 -9.84 7.35 -1.38
C GLU A 82 -8.91 8.53 -1.56
N ARG A 83 -7.85 8.35 -2.35
CA ARG A 83 -6.86 9.40 -2.54
C ARG A 83 -7.21 10.33 -3.68
N LEU A 84 -8.05 9.86 -4.61
CA LEU A 84 -8.42 10.63 -5.79
C LEU A 84 -9.92 10.50 -6.00
N PRO A 85 -10.71 11.04 -5.07
CA PRO A 85 -12.16 10.81 -5.13
C PRO A 85 -12.79 11.30 -6.41
N GLU A 86 -12.29 12.36 -6.98
CA GLU A 86 -12.86 12.89 -8.22
C GLU A 86 -12.58 11.99 -9.42
N LEU A 87 -11.63 11.09 -9.31
CA LEU A 87 -11.30 10.16 -10.38
C LEU A 87 -11.89 8.77 -10.17
N SER A 88 -12.44 8.53 -9.02
CA SER A 88 -12.88 7.19 -8.67
C SER A 88 -14.17 6.76 -9.34
N LYS A 89 -14.64 7.62 -10.11
CA LYS A 89 -15.80 7.31 -10.81
C LYS A 89 -15.61 6.36 -11.90
N PRO A 90 -15.48 6.04 -12.08
CA PRO A 90 -15.26 5.19 -12.72
C PRO A 90 -14.87 4.31 -13.26
N LYS A 91 -15.02 4.26 -13.08
CA LYS A 91 -14.54 3.29 -13.45
C LYS A 91 -14.63 2.32 -13.42
N GLN A 92 -15.08 2.38 -13.42
CA GLN A 92 -14.93 1.44 -13.25
C GLN A 92 -14.79 0.57 -13.19
N HIS A 93 -15.25 0.76 -13.26
CA HIS A 93 -14.88 -0.27 -12.96
C HIS A 93 -14.74 -1.05 -13.09
N LYS A 94 -15.02 -1.14 -13.17
CA LYS A 94 -14.81 -2.03 -13.10
C LYS A 94 -14.58 -2.86 -13.25
N MET A 95 -14.79 -2.68 -13.40
CA MET A 95 -14.45 -3.57 -13.31
C MET A 95 -14.13 -4.33 -13.43
N GLN A 96 -14.22 -4.23 -13.52
CA GLN A 96 -13.80 -4.99 -13.39
C GLN A 96 -13.42 -5.80 -13.46
N ALA A 97 -13.59 -5.64 -13.76
CA ALA A 97 -13.07 -6.39 -13.53
C ALA A 97 -12.53 -7.04 -13.47
N GLY A 98 -12.71 -6.80 -13.45
CA GLY A 98 -12.04 -7.34 -13.08
C GLY A 98 -11.56 -7.72 -12.76
N PRO A 99 -11.71 -7.73 -12.74
CA PRO A 99 -11.25 -8.10 -12.07
C PRO A 99 -11.03 -8.26 -11.64
N SER A 100 -11.26 -7.90 -11.67
CA SER A 100 -11.19 -7.99 -10.88
C SER A 100 -11.17 -8.02 -10.43
N THR A 101 -11.41 -7.88 -10.50
CA THR A 101 -11.54 -7.91 -9.76
C THR A 101 -11.51 -7.96 -9.40
N SER A 102 -11.75 -7.71 -9.52
CA SER A 102 -11.88 -7.77 -8.84
C SER A 102 -11.80 -7.77 -8.54
N SER A 103 -11.96 -7.52 -8.70
CA SER A 103 -11.99 -7.60 -8.10
C SER A 103 -11.85 -7.60 -7.90
N GLY A 104 -11.94 -7.28 -7.95
CA GLY A 104 -11.86 -7.37 -7.56
C GLY A 104 -11.77 -7.28 -7.53
N THR A 105 -12.10 -7.16 -7.57
CA THR A 105 -11.97 -7.13 -7.28
C THR A 105 -11.96 -7.30 -7.27
#